data_d313c59a9b7f96f4aa2df9770b26a0cf
#
_entry.id   d313c59a9b7f96f4aa2df9770b26a0cf
#
_cell.length_a   1.000
_cell.length_b   1.000
_cell.length_c   1.000
_cell.angle_alpha   90.00
_cell.angle_beta   90.00
_cell.angle_gamma   90.00
#
_symmetry.space_group_name_H-M   'P 1'
#
loop_
_entity.id
_entity.type
_entity.pdbx_description
1 polymer ?
#
loop_
_entity_poly.entity_id
_entity_poly.type
_entity_poly.pdbx_seq_one_letter_code
_entity_poly.pdbx_strand_id
1 'polypeptide(L)'
;MQSPTSKEKLQSLLRWIGLGMLCCLTLIGKAEGDWRDNTKLLVYSPRYFGANAFPTPEMYGGRLPARWAAELRGDFHRMTGDKTKDIYASLYIPIAQGKAGVKVQGVIREFYKTSEAVRDERHAVETKPVIPCYGDVVINCHYQVLRSEKWADITVSANLKTASGGRLCDARFTDAVNYWFDTNVGRTLWQTPEASIRLQGLIGFYCWMTNDLIHRQNDALCYGLGLTGQWKSLTLSSTWNGIHGYEKNGDRPMALRFRAEYELLKNALAFQYKKGLKDDLYQAYSISYIRYF
;
A
#
# COMPACT_ATOMS: atom_id res chain seq x y z
N MET A 1 23.68 10.83 35.41
CA MET A 1 23.49 10.28 34.04
C MET A 1 22.71 11.30 33.24
N GLN A 2 23.38 11.99 32.30
CA GLN A 2 22.69 12.96 31.42
C GLN A 2 21.85 12.22 30.36
N SER A 3 20.62 12.66 30.15
CA SER A 3 19.77 12.11 29.10
C SER A 3 20.33 12.49 27.72
N PRO A 4 20.35 11.58 26.73
CA PRO A 4 20.91 11.85 25.41
C PRO A 4 20.18 13.01 24.73
N THR A 5 20.94 13.89 24.10
CA THR A 5 20.42 15.08 23.42
C THR A 5 19.58 14.68 22.20
N SER A 6 18.69 15.59 21.75
CA SER A 6 17.83 15.39 20.57
C SER A 6 18.65 15.04 19.31
N LYS A 7 19.87 15.56 19.17
CA LYS A 7 20.80 15.24 18.07
C LYS A 7 21.32 13.80 18.14
N GLU A 8 21.65 13.31 19.32
CA GLU A 8 22.16 11.94 19.51
C GLU A 8 21.07 10.90 19.25
N LYS A 9 19.83 11.20 19.66
CA LYS A 9 18.66 10.35 19.34
C LYS A 9 18.41 10.28 17.84
N LEU A 10 18.53 11.40 17.13
CA LEU A 10 18.37 11.46 15.68
C LEU A 10 19.48 10.70 14.95
N GLN A 11 20.74 10.84 15.37
CA GLN A 11 21.87 10.11 14.78
C GLN A 11 21.80 8.60 15.03
N SER A 12 21.38 8.19 16.23
CA SER A 12 21.13 6.79 16.55
C SER A 12 20.02 6.21 15.66
N LEU A 13 18.93 6.95 15.48
CA LEU A 13 17.81 6.54 14.64
C LEU A 13 18.22 6.41 13.17
N LEU A 14 18.98 7.36 12.62
CA LEU A 14 19.49 7.31 11.24
C LEU A 14 20.44 6.12 11.01
N ARG A 15 21.25 5.75 12.04
CA ARG A 15 22.08 4.54 11.98
C ARG A 15 21.24 3.26 11.94
N TRP A 16 20.16 3.15 12.71
CA TRP A 16 19.27 2.00 12.71
C TRP A 16 18.46 1.89 11.40
N ILE A 17 18.03 3.02 10.84
CA ILE A 17 17.37 3.07 9.52
C ILE A 17 18.36 2.65 8.42
N GLY A 18 19.59 3.14 8.46
CA GLY A 18 20.66 2.76 7.53
C GLY A 18 21.01 1.27 7.61
N LEU A 19 21.09 0.71 8.82
CA LEU A 19 21.33 -0.74 9.02
C LEU A 19 20.14 -1.57 8.52
N GLY A 20 18.90 -1.14 8.77
CA GLY A 20 17.70 -1.80 8.29
C GLY A 20 17.61 -1.80 6.76
N MET A 21 17.95 -0.68 6.10
CA MET A 21 18.05 -0.60 4.63
C MET A 21 19.17 -1.51 4.09
N LEU A 22 20.32 -1.56 4.74
CA LEU A 22 21.43 -2.40 4.32
C LEU A 22 21.09 -3.90 4.42
N CYS A 23 20.38 -4.33 5.45
CA CYS A 23 19.89 -5.70 5.59
C CYS A 23 18.87 -6.10 4.51
N CYS A 24 18.07 -5.14 3.99
CA CYS A 24 17.14 -5.41 2.89
C CYS A 24 17.85 -5.58 1.53
N LEU A 25 19.05 -5.01 1.35
CA LEU A 25 19.79 -5.05 0.10
C LEU A 25 20.61 -6.34 -0.11
N THR A 26 20.83 -7.16 0.93
CA THR A 26 21.68 -8.35 0.85
C THR A 26 20.95 -9.65 0.46
N LEU A 27 19.65 -9.61 0.15
CA LEU A 27 18.87 -10.80 -0.18
C LEU A 27 18.58 -10.93 -1.68
N ILE A 28 19.56 -10.65 -2.52
CA ILE A 28 19.47 -10.91 -3.97
C ILE A 28 19.55 -12.43 -4.17
N GLY A 29 18.39 -13.05 -4.41
CA GLY A 29 18.33 -14.47 -4.80
C GLY A 29 18.91 -14.66 -6.21
N LYS A 30 19.68 -15.73 -6.42
CA LYS A 30 20.14 -16.16 -7.74
C LYS A 30 18.92 -16.51 -8.60
N ALA A 31 18.79 -15.88 -9.76
CA ALA A 31 17.84 -16.28 -10.78
C ALA A 31 18.31 -17.56 -11.47
N GLU A 32 17.48 -18.60 -11.47
CA GLU A 32 17.68 -19.78 -12.29
C GLU A 32 17.03 -19.55 -13.67
N GLY A 33 17.82 -19.57 -14.73
CA GLY A 33 17.39 -19.42 -16.12
C GLY A 33 17.20 -17.97 -16.60
N ASP A 34 17.18 -17.75 -17.91
CA ASP A 34 16.86 -16.43 -18.45
C ASP A 34 15.35 -16.20 -18.45
N TRP A 35 14.83 -15.80 -17.29
CA TRP A 35 13.42 -15.49 -17.08
C TRP A 35 12.91 -14.33 -17.96
N ARG A 36 13.83 -13.52 -18.52
CA ARG A 36 13.49 -12.33 -19.34
C ARG A 36 12.78 -12.69 -20.63
N ASP A 37 13.09 -13.82 -21.24
CA ASP A 37 12.48 -14.22 -22.50
C ASP A 37 10.97 -14.52 -22.35
N ASN A 38 10.54 -14.92 -21.17
CA ASN A 38 9.16 -15.25 -20.89
C ASN A 38 8.32 -14.06 -20.40
N THR A 39 8.94 -12.96 -20.02
CA THR A 39 8.23 -11.78 -19.50
C THR A 39 7.63 -10.88 -20.57
N LYS A 40 8.01 -11.09 -21.82
CA LYS A 40 7.47 -10.33 -22.97
C LYS A 40 5.97 -10.50 -23.19
N LEU A 41 5.41 -11.63 -22.74
CA LEU A 41 4.00 -11.95 -22.87
C LEU A 41 3.14 -11.46 -21.70
N LEU A 42 3.77 -11.00 -20.60
CA LEU A 42 3.06 -10.50 -19.45
C LEU A 42 2.34 -9.19 -19.79
N VAL A 43 1.10 -9.07 -19.36
CA VAL A 43 0.33 -7.82 -19.46
C VAL A 43 0.49 -7.06 -18.14
N TYR A 44 1.24 -5.98 -18.15
CA TYR A 44 1.50 -5.16 -16.95
C TYR A 44 0.28 -4.35 -16.53
N SER A 45 -0.67 -5.06 -15.96
CA SER A 45 -1.94 -4.52 -15.52
C SER A 45 -2.40 -5.18 -14.23
N PRO A 46 -3.12 -4.47 -13.35
CA PRO A 46 -3.60 -4.97 -12.05
C PRO A 46 -4.32 -6.32 -12.10
N ARG A 47 -5.11 -6.57 -13.17
CA ARG A 47 -5.85 -7.81 -13.34
C ARG A 47 -4.94 -9.05 -13.42
N TYR A 48 -3.78 -8.91 -14.04
CA TYR A 48 -2.93 -10.04 -14.42
C TYR A 48 -1.75 -10.28 -13.47
N PHE A 49 -1.68 -9.54 -12.37
CA PHE A 49 -0.60 -9.65 -11.39
C PHE A 49 -1.09 -10.11 -10.02
N GLY A 50 -0.14 -10.35 -9.12
CA GLY A 50 -0.39 -10.70 -7.73
C GLY A 50 -1.10 -9.60 -6.96
N ALA A 51 -1.64 -9.96 -5.80
CA ALA A 51 -2.48 -9.10 -4.97
C ALA A 51 -1.84 -7.76 -4.54
N ASN A 52 -0.50 -7.72 -4.52
CA ASN A 52 0.29 -6.58 -4.01
C ASN A 52 1.10 -5.85 -5.09
N ALA A 53 0.98 -6.23 -6.37
CA ALA A 53 1.80 -5.67 -7.45
C ALA A 53 1.46 -4.21 -7.77
N PHE A 54 0.19 -3.83 -7.65
CA PHE A 54 -0.32 -2.50 -7.96
C PHE A 54 -1.03 -1.92 -6.73
N PRO A 55 -0.29 -1.24 -5.83
CA PRO A 55 -0.88 -0.63 -4.65
C PRO A 55 -1.88 0.44 -5.06
N THR A 56 -3.08 0.38 -4.49
CA THR A 56 -4.06 1.46 -4.66
C THR A 56 -3.79 2.58 -3.66
N PRO A 57 -3.99 3.87 -4.03
CA PRO A 57 -3.77 5.00 -3.14
C PRO A 57 -4.52 4.87 -1.82
N GLU A 58 -3.84 5.20 -0.72
CA GLU A 58 -4.41 5.17 0.62
C GLU A 58 -5.18 6.45 0.92
N MET A 59 -6.24 6.33 1.74
CA MET A 59 -7.07 7.44 2.14
C MET A 59 -6.73 7.88 3.57
N TYR A 60 -6.25 9.12 3.71
CA TYR A 60 -5.88 9.74 4.99
C TYR A 60 -6.95 10.72 5.51
N GLY A 61 -8.05 10.84 4.80
CA GLY A 61 -9.13 11.73 5.18
C GLY A 61 -8.73 13.21 5.27
N GLY A 62 -7.68 13.64 4.56
CA GLY A 62 -7.18 15.00 4.55
C GLY A 62 -6.43 15.43 5.81
N ARG A 63 -6.18 14.52 6.78
CA ARG A 63 -5.44 14.81 8.03
C ARG A 63 -4.26 13.89 8.20
N LEU A 64 -3.08 14.47 8.37
CA LEU A 64 -1.88 13.70 8.69
C LEU A 64 -1.78 13.47 10.21
N PRO A 65 -1.40 12.26 10.64
CA PRO A 65 -1.09 12.00 12.04
C PRO A 65 0.13 12.83 12.49
N ALA A 66 0.10 13.28 13.74
CA ALA A 66 1.23 14.00 14.34
C ALA A 66 2.17 13.09 15.12
N ARG A 67 1.90 11.79 15.17
CA ARG A 67 2.68 10.78 15.90
C ARG A 67 3.25 9.74 14.96
N TRP A 68 4.39 9.17 15.33
CA TRP A 68 4.98 8.04 14.62
C TRP A 68 4.09 6.81 14.76
N ALA A 69 4.07 5.99 13.72
CA ALA A 69 3.38 4.72 13.74
C ALA A 69 4.19 3.65 13.01
N ALA A 70 4.38 2.50 13.65
CA ALA A 70 4.92 1.30 13.01
C ALA A 70 3.81 0.24 12.98
N GLU A 71 3.55 -0.34 11.81
CA GLU A 71 2.56 -1.41 11.61
C GLU A 71 3.25 -2.67 11.12
N LEU A 72 2.87 -3.79 11.73
CA LEU A 72 3.12 -5.13 11.22
C LEU A 72 1.78 -5.79 10.93
N ARG A 73 1.59 -6.30 9.71
CA ARG A 73 0.32 -6.85 9.25
C ARG A 73 0.52 -8.19 8.56
N GLY A 74 -0.37 -9.13 8.85
CA GLY A 74 -0.52 -10.37 8.08
C GLY A 74 -1.72 -10.27 7.17
N ASP A 75 -1.53 -10.51 5.88
CA ASP A 75 -2.58 -10.47 4.87
C ASP A 75 -2.86 -11.87 4.31
N PHE A 76 -4.13 -12.16 4.06
CA PHE A 76 -4.61 -13.40 3.47
C PHE A 76 -5.49 -13.06 2.27
N HIS A 77 -4.91 -13.12 1.08
CA HIS A 77 -5.59 -12.83 -0.18
C HIS A 77 -6.09 -14.11 -0.84
N ARG A 78 -7.27 -14.03 -1.43
CA ARG A 78 -7.91 -15.16 -2.10
C ARG A 78 -8.66 -14.71 -3.33
N MET A 79 -8.38 -15.36 -4.45
CA MET A 79 -9.20 -15.37 -5.66
C MET A 79 -9.30 -16.80 -6.19
N THR A 80 -10.16 -17.03 -7.18
CA THR A 80 -10.23 -18.33 -7.85
C THR A 80 -8.88 -18.64 -8.51
N GLY A 81 -8.25 -19.74 -8.09
CA GLY A 81 -6.97 -20.18 -8.64
C GLY A 81 -5.73 -19.48 -8.08
N ASP A 82 -5.85 -18.51 -7.16
CA ASP A 82 -4.69 -17.90 -6.48
C ASP A 82 -4.99 -17.71 -4.99
N LYS A 83 -4.07 -18.23 -4.16
CA LYS A 83 -4.07 -18.05 -2.70
C LYS A 83 -2.75 -17.47 -2.30
N THR A 84 -2.78 -16.28 -1.72
CA THR A 84 -1.60 -15.53 -1.31
C THR A 84 -1.68 -15.19 0.18
N LYS A 85 -0.56 -15.31 0.88
CA LYS A 85 -0.39 -14.85 2.26
C LYS A 85 0.87 -14.02 2.32
N ASP A 86 0.84 -12.93 3.06
CA ASP A 86 2.03 -12.11 3.20
C ASP A 86 2.18 -11.48 4.58
N ILE A 87 3.40 -11.03 4.83
CA ILE A 87 3.77 -10.21 5.96
C ILE A 87 4.14 -8.84 5.42
N TYR A 88 3.37 -7.86 5.78
CA TYR A 88 3.56 -6.47 5.43
C TYR A 88 4.07 -5.67 6.63
N ALA A 89 4.92 -4.68 6.38
CA ALA A 89 5.31 -3.71 7.39
C ALA A 89 5.25 -2.28 6.84
N SER A 90 5.00 -1.34 7.74
CA SER A 90 5.11 0.08 7.43
C SER A 90 5.63 0.89 8.61
N LEU A 91 6.26 2.03 8.28
CA LEU A 91 6.70 3.03 9.24
C LEU A 91 6.27 4.41 8.74
N TYR A 92 5.46 5.10 9.52
CA TYR A 92 5.06 6.48 9.30
C TYR A 92 5.84 7.43 10.21
N ILE A 93 6.42 8.47 9.63
CA ILE A 93 7.25 9.46 10.29
C ILE A 93 6.63 10.84 10.06
N PRO A 94 6.01 11.48 11.07
CA PRO A 94 5.53 12.85 10.97
C PRO A 94 6.73 13.83 10.98
N ILE A 95 6.61 14.87 10.18
CA ILE A 95 7.59 15.95 10.07
C ILE A 95 6.88 17.26 10.39
N ALA A 96 7.60 18.20 11.04
CA ALA A 96 7.08 19.51 11.38
C ALA A 96 5.71 19.46 12.08
N GLN A 97 5.58 18.64 13.13
CA GLN A 97 4.37 18.47 13.94
C GLN A 97 3.12 18.05 13.12
N GLY A 98 3.31 17.21 12.10
CA GLY A 98 2.24 16.70 11.26
C GLY A 98 1.84 17.61 10.10
N LYS A 99 2.64 18.65 9.77
CA LYS A 99 2.50 19.40 8.52
C LYS A 99 2.96 18.59 7.30
N ALA A 100 3.90 17.68 7.50
CA ALA A 100 4.34 16.72 6.50
C ALA A 100 4.53 15.36 7.14
N GLY A 101 4.66 14.33 6.33
CA GLY A 101 4.95 12.98 6.79
C GLY A 101 5.54 12.13 5.68
N VAL A 102 6.32 11.15 6.07
CA VAL A 102 6.84 10.13 5.16
C VAL A 102 6.39 8.77 5.67
N LYS A 103 5.86 7.94 4.78
CA LYS A 103 5.57 6.54 5.06
C LYS A 103 6.43 5.67 4.16
N VAL A 104 7.12 4.72 4.74
CA VAL A 104 7.81 3.65 4.02
C VAL A 104 7.09 2.36 4.34
N GLN A 105 6.75 1.58 3.31
CA GLN A 105 5.95 0.38 3.46
C GLN A 105 6.29 -0.66 2.40
N GLY A 106 5.95 -1.91 2.68
CA GLY A 106 6.11 -2.98 1.71
C GLY A 106 5.78 -4.36 2.26
N VAL A 107 5.68 -5.31 1.35
CA VAL A 107 5.54 -6.72 1.68
C VAL A 107 6.93 -7.31 1.95
N ILE A 108 7.18 -7.67 3.20
CA ILE A 108 8.47 -8.28 3.61
C ILE A 108 8.61 -9.68 3.01
N ARG A 109 7.53 -10.45 3.05
CA ARG A 109 7.51 -11.82 2.55
C ARG A 109 6.12 -12.17 2.07
N GLU A 110 6.03 -12.69 0.85
CA GLU A 110 4.81 -13.20 0.25
C GLU A 110 4.95 -14.68 -0.06
N PHE A 111 3.92 -15.47 0.25
CA PHE A 111 3.78 -16.89 -0.11
C PHE A 111 2.53 -17.03 -0.95
N TYR A 112 2.63 -17.64 -2.12
CA TYR A 112 1.51 -17.81 -3.02
C TYR A 112 1.43 -19.22 -3.59
N LYS A 113 0.22 -19.57 -4.00
CA LYS A 113 -0.08 -20.78 -4.75
C LYS A 113 -1.04 -20.42 -5.87
N THR A 114 -0.58 -20.57 -7.12
CA THR A 114 -1.33 -20.25 -8.33
C THR A 114 -1.69 -21.53 -9.05
N SER A 115 -2.91 -21.64 -9.60
CA SER A 115 -3.34 -22.74 -10.47
C SER A 115 -2.79 -22.57 -11.89
N GLU A 116 -2.76 -23.66 -12.64
CA GLU A 116 -2.34 -23.64 -14.05
C GLU A 116 -3.20 -22.68 -14.88
N ALA A 117 -4.51 -22.68 -14.67
CA ALA A 117 -5.42 -21.78 -15.41
C ALA A 117 -5.10 -20.30 -15.18
N VAL A 118 -4.77 -19.89 -13.96
CA VAL A 118 -4.38 -18.51 -13.65
C VAL A 118 -2.98 -18.20 -14.17
N ARG A 119 -2.05 -19.17 -14.12
CA ARG A 119 -0.74 -19.04 -14.74
C ARG A 119 -0.88 -18.76 -16.24
N ASP A 120 -1.69 -19.55 -16.93
CA ASP A 120 -1.89 -19.44 -18.38
C ASP A 120 -2.59 -18.12 -18.74
N GLU A 121 -3.61 -17.70 -17.96
CA GLU A 121 -4.26 -16.39 -18.14
C GLU A 121 -3.27 -15.21 -17.98
N ARG A 122 -2.29 -15.33 -17.10
CA ARG A 122 -1.27 -14.32 -16.86
C ARG A 122 -0.05 -14.43 -17.77
N HIS A 123 0.04 -15.48 -18.57
CA HIS A 123 1.26 -15.88 -19.29
C HIS A 123 2.47 -16.05 -18.37
N ALA A 124 2.25 -16.43 -17.12
CA ALA A 124 3.29 -16.66 -16.14
C ALA A 124 3.98 -18.02 -16.38
N VAL A 125 5.27 -18.11 -16.02
CA VAL A 125 6.11 -19.26 -16.41
C VAL A 125 5.85 -20.48 -15.55
N GLU A 126 5.63 -20.29 -14.24
CA GLU A 126 5.69 -21.39 -13.29
C GLU A 126 4.54 -21.41 -12.29
N THR A 127 4.11 -22.64 -11.96
CA THR A 127 3.24 -22.91 -10.80
C THR A 127 3.94 -23.84 -9.84
N LYS A 128 4.20 -23.34 -8.62
CA LYS A 128 4.68 -24.19 -7.51
C LYS A 128 3.67 -24.17 -6.37
N PRO A 129 3.70 -25.19 -5.47
CA PRO A 129 2.74 -25.26 -4.37
C PRO A 129 2.74 -24.05 -3.47
N VAL A 130 3.93 -23.61 -3.06
CA VAL A 130 4.14 -22.39 -2.25
C VAL A 130 5.50 -21.82 -2.61
N ILE A 131 5.54 -20.60 -3.09
CA ILE A 131 6.77 -19.94 -3.50
C ILE A 131 6.90 -18.65 -2.71
N PRO A 132 7.99 -18.42 -1.97
CA PRO A 132 8.23 -17.18 -1.27
C PRO A 132 8.84 -16.13 -2.21
N CYS A 133 8.38 -14.88 -2.09
CA CYS A 133 9.00 -13.72 -2.72
C CYS A 133 8.98 -12.49 -1.81
N TYR A 134 9.70 -11.46 -2.21
CA TYR A 134 9.70 -10.15 -1.57
C TYR A 134 8.84 -9.19 -2.39
N GLY A 135 8.17 -8.26 -1.73
CA GLY A 135 7.40 -7.23 -2.41
C GLY A 135 8.20 -5.99 -2.72
N ASP A 136 7.53 -5.08 -3.42
CA ASP A 136 8.07 -3.76 -3.69
C ASP A 136 8.05 -2.88 -2.43
N VAL A 137 9.05 -2.01 -2.32
CA VAL A 137 9.04 -0.93 -1.34
C VAL A 137 8.24 0.24 -1.91
N VAL A 138 7.36 0.79 -1.10
CA VAL A 138 6.57 1.98 -1.44
C VAL A 138 6.95 3.11 -0.48
N ILE A 139 7.23 4.27 -1.04
CA ILE A 139 7.54 5.50 -0.30
C ILE A 139 6.44 6.51 -0.59
N ASN A 140 5.83 7.02 0.47
CA ASN A 140 4.77 8.02 0.39
C ASN A 140 5.24 9.29 1.11
N CYS A 141 5.23 10.41 0.41
CA CYS A 141 5.50 11.72 0.96
C CYS A 141 4.21 12.52 1.01
N HIS A 142 3.85 13.03 2.18
CA HIS A 142 2.58 13.70 2.43
C HIS A 142 2.81 15.13 2.89
N TYR A 143 1.92 16.04 2.49
CA TYR A 143 1.92 17.41 2.96
C TYR A 143 0.49 17.87 3.30
N GLN A 144 0.32 18.48 4.49
CA GLN A 144 -0.94 19.04 4.96
C GLN A 144 -1.12 20.44 4.39
N VAL A 145 -1.91 20.57 3.34
CA VAL A 145 -2.18 21.85 2.65
C VAL A 145 -3.09 22.72 3.49
N LEU A 146 -4.18 22.14 3.98
CA LEU A 146 -5.19 22.86 4.77
C LEU A 146 -5.67 21.98 5.93
N ARG A 147 -5.80 22.59 7.11
CA ARG A 147 -6.51 22.02 8.26
C ARG A 147 -7.53 23.04 8.72
N SER A 148 -8.81 22.70 8.63
CA SER A 148 -9.89 23.63 8.88
C SER A 148 -11.10 22.96 9.54
N GLU A 149 -11.58 23.55 10.62
CA GLU A 149 -12.83 23.10 11.27
C GLU A 149 -14.09 23.51 10.48
N LYS A 150 -14.01 24.62 9.73
CA LYS A 150 -15.16 25.18 9.01
C LYS A 150 -15.36 24.53 7.64
N TRP A 151 -14.28 24.21 6.94
CA TRP A 151 -14.32 23.71 5.56
C TRP A 151 -13.99 22.22 5.50
N ALA A 152 -12.91 21.90 4.90
CA ALA A 152 -12.37 20.55 4.79
C ALA A 152 -10.87 20.58 5.08
N ASP A 153 -10.35 19.46 5.56
CA ASP A 153 -8.91 19.26 5.63
C ASP A 153 -8.42 18.72 4.29
N ILE A 154 -7.26 19.19 3.84
CA ILE A 154 -6.68 18.80 2.55
C ILE A 154 -5.23 18.39 2.75
N THR A 155 -4.87 17.22 2.24
CA THR A 155 -3.49 16.75 2.11
C THR A 155 -3.19 16.43 0.66
N VAL A 156 -1.95 16.63 0.26
CA VAL A 156 -1.42 16.16 -1.03
C VAL A 156 -0.33 15.14 -0.78
N SER A 157 -0.18 14.20 -1.70
CA SER A 157 0.80 13.13 -1.59
C SER A 157 1.54 12.92 -2.90
N ALA A 158 2.84 12.63 -2.78
CA ALA A 158 3.67 12.12 -3.85
C ALA A 158 4.18 10.73 -3.45
N ASN A 159 3.95 9.75 -4.28
CA ASN A 159 4.12 8.35 -3.94
C ASN A 159 4.94 7.63 -5.00
N LEU A 160 5.80 6.73 -4.58
CA LEU A 160 6.67 5.94 -5.42
C LEU A 160 6.66 4.47 -4.97
N LYS A 161 6.33 3.56 -5.88
CA LYS A 161 6.60 2.13 -5.75
C LYS A 161 7.88 1.81 -6.52
N THR A 162 8.84 1.21 -5.84
CA THR A 162 10.10 0.77 -6.46
C THR A 162 9.89 -0.51 -7.28
N ALA A 163 10.91 -0.88 -8.06
CA ALA A 163 11.00 -2.15 -8.78
C ALA A 163 11.82 -3.18 -7.97
N SER A 164 11.58 -3.30 -6.66
CA SER A 164 12.35 -4.18 -5.78
C SER A 164 11.71 -5.54 -5.52
N GLY A 165 10.47 -5.72 -5.93
CA GLY A 165 9.72 -6.97 -5.76
C GLY A 165 10.22 -8.07 -6.69
N GLY A 166 10.06 -9.31 -6.24
CA GLY A 166 10.54 -10.48 -6.96
C GLY A 166 9.45 -11.22 -7.73
N ARG A 167 9.89 -12.25 -8.49
CA ARG A 167 9.00 -13.20 -9.18
C ARG A 167 8.13 -12.56 -10.29
N LEU A 168 8.75 -11.69 -11.09
CA LEU A 168 8.12 -11.14 -12.29
C LEU A 168 7.63 -12.26 -13.23
N CYS A 169 8.44 -13.30 -13.42
CA CYS A 169 8.11 -14.45 -14.27
C CYS A 169 6.82 -15.19 -13.84
N ASP A 170 6.41 -15.05 -12.59
CA ASP A 170 5.16 -15.61 -12.07
C ASP A 170 4.05 -14.56 -11.95
N ALA A 171 4.26 -13.39 -12.54
CA ALA A 171 3.35 -12.24 -12.47
C ALA A 171 2.97 -11.87 -11.01
N ARG A 172 3.97 -11.88 -10.08
CA ARG A 172 3.74 -11.51 -8.68
C ARG A 172 3.95 -10.04 -8.44
N PHE A 173 5.16 -9.53 -8.69
CA PHE A 173 5.50 -8.11 -8.64
C PHE A 173 6.05 -7.69 -9.98
N THR A 174 5.81 -6.43 -10.36
CA THR A 174 6.35 -5.87 -11.59
C THR A 174 7.79 -5.41 -11.32
N ASP A 175 8.71 -5.75 -12.21
CA ASP A 175 10.04 -5.14 -12.24
C ASP A 175 9.95 -3.76 -12.89
N ALA A 176 9.04 -2.93 -12.36
CA ALA A 176 8.69 -1.64 -12.92
C ALA A 176 8.29 -0.67 -11.80
N VAL A 177 8.65 0.58 -12.00
CA VAL A 177 8.31 1.67 -11.10
C VAL A 177 6.87 2.12 -11.34
N ASN A 178 6.13 2.38 -10.25
CA ASN A 178 4.85 3.09 -10.30
C ASN A 178 4.98 4.37 -9.47
N TYR A 179 4.35 5.43 -9.91
CA TYR A 179 4.26 6.66 -9.13
C TYR A 179 2.85 7.24 -9.22
N TRP A 180 2.46 7.94 -8.19
CA TRP A 180 1.17 8.63 -8.18
C TRP A 180 1.20 9.85 -7.29
N PHE A 181 0.37 10.81 -7.69
CA PHE A 181 0.12 12.03 -6.94
C PHE A 181 -1.36 12.09 -6.61
N ASP A 182 -1.69 12.33 -5.37
CA ASP A 182 -3.08 12.39 -4.95
C ASP A 182 -3.35 13.55 -4.00
N THR A 183 -4.60 13.98 -4.00
CA THR A 183 -5.17 14.91 -3.05
C THR A 183 -6.22 14.16 -2.24
N ASN A 184 -6.03 14.15 -0.94
CA ASN A 184 -7.00 13.63 0.02
C ASN A 184 -7.74 14.80 0.67
N VAL A 185 -9.07 14.73 0.69
CA VAL A 185 -9.94 15.70 1.30
C VAL A 185 -10.80 15.03 2.35
N GLY A 186 -11.01 15.66 3.48
CA GLY A 186 -11.89 15.10 4.50
C GLY A 186 -12.59 16.17 5.32
N ARG A 187 -13.83 15.89 5.70
CA ARG A 187 -14.64 16.77 6.53
C ARG A 187 -15.31 15.98 7.64
N THR A 188 -15.20 16.48 8.86
CA THR A 188 -15.96 15.97 10.00
C THR A 188 -17.40 16.47 9.85
N LEU A 189 -18.34 15.55 9.72
CA LEU A 189 -19.76 15.83 9.56
C LEU A 189 -20.44 16.00 10.91
N TRP A 190 -19.98 15.27 11.88
CA TRP A 190 -20.52 15.26 13.23
C TRP A 190 -19.43 14.90 14.23
N GLN A 191 -19.43 15.55 15.40
CA GLN A 191 -18.44 15.33 16.44
C GLN A 191 -19.02 15.61 17.81
N THR A 192 -18.71 14.73 18.76
CA THR A 192 -18.91 14.89 20.21
C THR A 192 -17.57 14.65 20.92
N PRO A 193 -17.46 14.84 22.23
CA PRO A 193 -16.26 14.48 22.98
C PRO A 193 -15.84 13.02 22.85
N GLU A 194 -16.78 12.10 22.62
CA GLU A 194 -16.52 10.67 22.59
C GLU A 194 -16.59 10.04 21.19
N ALA A 195 -17.22 10.72 20.22
CA ALA A 195 -17.46 10.14 18.91
C ALA A 195 -17.40 11.17 17.78
N SER A 196 -17.04 10.71 16.59
CA SER A 196 -17.06 11.54 15.38
C SER A 196 -17.36 10.72 14.13
N ILE A 197 -17.94 11.38 13.14
CA ILE A 197 -18.14 10.83 11.80
C ILE A 197 -17.47 11.75 10.79
N ARG A 198 -16.62 11.19 9.94
CA ARG A 198 -15.82 11.91 8.97
C ARG A 198 -16.03 11.33 7.57
N LEU A 199 -16.42 12.18 6.63
CA LEU A 199 -16.46 11.90 5.20
C LEU A 199 -15.09 12.20 4.59
N GLN A 200 -14.65 11.39 3.64
CA GLN A 200 -13.35 11.56 2.98
C GLN A 200 -13.43 11.22 1.50
N GLY A 201 -12.60 11.88 0.71
CA GLY A 201 -12.45 11.68 -0.71
C GLY A 201 -11.00 11.75 -1.14
N LEU A 202 -10.69 11.11 -2.26
CA LEU A 202 -9.38 11.10 -2.88
C LEU A 202 -9.55 11.27 -4.39
N ILE A 203 -8.68 12.06 -4.99
CA ILE A 203 -8.53 12.15 -6.44
C ILE A 203 -7.06 12.39 -6.77
N GLY A 204 -6.59 11.80 -7.87
CA GLY A 204 -5.20 11.96 -8.26
C GLY A 204 -4.88 11.31 -9.59
N PHE A 205 -3.61 11.35 -9.93
CA PHE A 205 -3.01 10.77 -11.12
C PHE A 205 -2.12 9.60 -10.72
N TYR A 206 -2.21 8.49 -11.43
CA TYR A 206 -1.44 7.27 -11.20
C TYR A 206 -0.78 6.85 -12.51
N CYS A 207 0.50 6.48 -12.46
CA CYS A 207 1.24 6.00 -13.60
C CYS A 207 2.07 4.78 -13.24
N TRP A 208 2.12 3.81 -14.13
CA TRP A 208 3.04 2.67 -14.03
C TRP A 208 3.71 2.37 -15.36
N MET A 209 4.93 1.89 -15.27
CA MET A 209 5.70 1.47 -16.44
C MET A 209 5.20 0.11 -16.92
N THR A 210 5.14 -0.06 -18.23
CA THR A 210 4.76 -1.31 -18.89
C THR A 210 5.97 -1.93 -19.60
N ASN A 211 5.82 -3.16 -20.09
CA ASN A 211 6.75 -3.81 -21.00
C ASN A 211 6.39 -3.64 -22.49
N ASP A 212 5.32 -2.91 -22.79
CA ASP A 212 4.89 -2.63 -24.17
C ASP A 212 5.87 -1.62 -24.81
N LEU A 213 6.23 -1.85 -26.07
CA LEU A 213 7.14 -0.99 -26.81
C LEU A 213 6.47 0.30 -27.30
N ILE A 214 5.16 0.28 -27.50
CA ILE A 214 4.35 1.41 -27.97
C ILE A 214 3.85 2.22 -26.77
N HIS A 215 3.24 1.54 -25.82
CA HIS A 215 2.68 2.14 -24.60
C HIS A 215 3.61 1.83 -23.42
N ARG A 216 4.74 2.52 -23.31
CA ARG A 216 5.76 2.27 -22.28
C ARG A 216 5.30 2.58 -20.86
N GLN A 217 4.21 3.31 -20.73
CA GLN A 217 3.55 3.60 -19.46
C GLN A 217 2.03 3.59 -19.64
N ASN A 218 1.31 3.26 -18.60
CA ASN A 218 -0.13 3.44 -18.52
C ASN A 218 -0.43 4.55 -17.51
N ASP A 219 -1.18 5.55 -17.94
CA ASP A 219 -1.63 6.66 -17.12
C ASP A 219 -3.06 6.42 -16.65
N ALA A 220 -3.38 6.86 -15.44
CA ALA A 220 -4.66 6.56 -14.87
C ALA A 220 -5.15 7.66 -13.91
N LEU A 221 -6.46 7.83 -13.82
CA LEU A 221 -7.08 8.55 -12.74
C LEU A 221 -7.14 7.63 -11.51
N CYS A 222 -6.67 8.07 -10.35
CA CYS A 222 -6.98 7.41 -9.08
C CYS A 222 -8.02 8.20 -8.30
N TYR A 223 -8.89 7.48 -7.58
CA TYR A 223 -10.04 8.08 -6.91
C TYR A 223 -10.48 7.25 -5.70
N GLY A 224 -11.22 7.88 -4.80
CA GLY A 224 -11.80 7.19 -3.67
C GLY A 224 -12.81 8.01 -2.90
N LEU A 225 -13.71 7.30 -2.23
CA LEU A 225 -14.65 7.83 -1.24
C LEU A 225 -14.61 6.97 0.01
N GLY A 226 -14.81 7.57 1.17
CA GLY A 226 -14.81 6.81 2.41
C GLY A 226 -15.52 7.53 3.54
N LEU A 227 -15.88 6.72 4.52
CA LEU A 227 -16.47 7.17 5.76
C LEU A 227 -15.68 6.57 6.92
N THR A 228 -15.35 7.40 7.91
CA THR A 228 -14.70 6.97 9.15
C THR A 228 -15.54 7.39 10.32
N GLY A 229 -15.89 6.45 11.16
CA GLY A 229 -16.50 6.65 12.47
C GLY A 229 -15.47 6.37 13.55
N GLN A 230 -15.37 7.25 14.54
CA GLN A 230 -14.58 7.04 15.74
C GLN A 230 -15.50 7.08 16.96
N TRP A 231 -15.32 6.12 17.84
CA TRP A 231 -15.99 6.08 19.15
C TRP A 231 -14.96 5.68 20.20
N LYS A 232 -14.59 6.63 21.06
CA LYS A 232 -13.51 6.44 22.05
C LYS A 232 -12.25 5.89 21.38
N SER A 233 -11.83 4.69 21.76
CA SER A 233 -10.66 3.99 21.23
C SER A 233 -10.94 3.17 19.95
N LEU A 234 -12.18 3.05 19.53
CA LEU A 234 -12.57 2.28 18.35
C LEU A 234 -12.72 3.20 17.13
N THR A 235 -12.02 2.87 16.06
CA THR A 235 -12.16 3.50 14.75
C THR A 235 -12.67 2.49 13.75
N LEU A 236 -13.75 2.81 13.07
CA LEU A 236 -14.33 2.02 11.99
C LEU A 236 -14.22 2.84 10.70
N SER A 237 -13.71 2.26 9.64
CA SER A 237 -13.65 2.91 8.34
C SER A 237 -14.16 2.00 7.23
N SER A 238 -14.84 2.62 6.28
CA SER A 238 -15.26 2.01 5.03
C SER A 238 -14.75 2.89 3.89
N THR A 239 -14.02 2.31 2.94
CA THR A 239 -13.50 3.05 1.78
C THR A 239 -13.78 2.27 0.50
N TRP A 240 -14.17 3.02 -0.52
CA TRP A 240 -14.21 2.57 -1.90
C TRP A 240 -13.18 3.36 -2.69
N ASN A 241 -12.22 2.71 -3.30
CA ASN A 241 -11.18 3.36 -4.07
C ASN A 241 -10.76 2.51 -5.27
N GLY A 242 -10.16 3.15 -6.24
CA GLY A 242 -9.71 2.50 -7.46
C GLY A 242 -8.80 3.35 -8.31
N ILE A 243 -8.40 2.76 -9.41
CA ILE A 243 -7.62 3.35 -10.48
C ILE A 243 -8.40 3.15 -11.78
N HIS A 244 -8.35 4.11 -12.68
CA HIS A 244 -9.01 4.03 -13.98
C HIS A 244 -7.99 4.32 -15.08
N GLY A 245 -7.38 3.25 -15.61
CA GLY A 245 -6.45 3.32 -16.71
C GLY A 245 -7.13 3.47 -18.07
N TYR A 246 -6.35 3.80 -19.07
CA TYR A 246 -6.84 4.13 -20.41
C TYR A 246 -6.68 2.98 -21.42
N GLU A 247 -5.80 2.00 -21.12
CA GLU A 247 -5.47 0.89 -22.02
C GLU A 247 -6.58 -0.17 -22.17
N LYS A 248 -7.54 -0.19 -21.22
CA LYS A 248 -8.66 -1.17 -21.18
C LYS A 248 -8.20 -2.64 -21.15
N ASN A 249 -7.03 -2.89 -20.60
CA ASN A 249 -6.38 -4.21 -20.54
C ASN A 249 -6.45 -4.85 -19.14
N GLY A 250 -7.47 -4.52 -18.32
CA GLY A 250 -7.55 -4.96 -16.93
C GLY A 250 -6.94 -3.93 -15.95
N ASP A 251 -6.91 -2.69 -16.35
CA ASP A 251 -6.23 -1.55 -15.73
C ASP A 251 -7.16 -0.66 -14.87
N ARG A 252 -8.33 -1.21 -14.47
CA ARG A 252 -9.34 -0.47 -13.69
C ARG A 252 -9.67 -1.16 -12.36
N PRO A 253 -8.66 -1.43 -11.51
CA PRO A 253 -8.90 -2.09 -10.23
C PRO A 253 -9.74 -1.20 -9.32
N MET A 254 -10.75 -1.79 -8.72
CA MET A 254 -11.58 -1.17 -7.68
C MET A 254 -11.74 -2.11 -6.51
N ALA A 255 -11.77 -1.57 -5.31
CA ALA A 255 -12.01 -2.36 -4.11
C ALA A 255 -12.83 -1.59 -3.06
N LEU A 256 -13.59 -2.36 -2.29
CA LEU A 256 -14.16 -1.94 -1.01
C LEU A 256 -13.26 -2.45 0.11
N ARG A 257 -13.01 -1.61 1.11
CA ARG A 257 -12.30 -1.97 2.34
C ARG A 257 -13.08 -1.56 3.55
N PHE A 258 -13.11 -2.44 4.53
CA PHE A 258 -13.70 -2.21 5.85
C PHE A 258 -12.60 -2.48 6.87
N ARG A 259 -12.29 -1.50 7.72
CA ARG A 259 -11.27 -1.62 8.77
C ARG A 259 -11.86 -1.24 10.11
N ALA A 260 -11.62 -2.09 11.09
CA ALA A 260 -11.86 -1.82 12.51
C ALA A 260 -10.51 -1.76 13.22
N GLU A 261 -10.25 -0.69 13.94
CA GLU A 261 -9.03 -0.48 14.70
C GLU A 261 -9.37 -0.11 16.13
N TYR A 262 -8.80 -0.83 17.08
CA TYR A 262 -8.97 -0.56 18.52
C TYR A 262 -7.62 -0.15 19.10
N GLU A 263 -7.56 1.08 19.60
CA GLU A 263 -6.36 1.65 20.21
C GLU A 263 -6.40 1.49 21.73
N LEU A 264 -5.33 0.94 22.29
CA LEU A 264 -5.10 0.84 23.72
C LEU A 264 -3.74 1.46 24.06
N LEU A 265 -3.76 2.60 24.75
CA LEU A 265 -2.56 3.39 25.06
C LEU A 265 -1.80 3.81 23.79
N LYS A 266 -0.61 3.23 23.58
CA LYS A 266 0.24 3.46 22.41
C LYS A 266 0.23 2.28 21.43
N ASN A 267 -0.69 1.35 21.57
CA ASN A 267 -0.80 0.17 20.72
C ASN A 267 -2.19 0.12 20.11
N ALA A 268 -2.31 -0.44 18.92
CA ALA A 268 -3.59 -0.76 18.34
C ALA A 268 -3.57 -2.13 17.68
N LEU A 269 -4.72 -2.77 17.68
CA LEU A 269 -5.01 -3.94 16.88
C LEU A 269 -6.04 -3.53 15.83
N ALA A 270 -5.80 -3.95 14.58
CA ALA A 270 -6.76 -3.69 13.52
C ALA A 270 -7.07 -4.98 12.76
N PHE A 271 -8.33 -5.07 12.34
CA PHE A 271 -8.82 -6.05 11.40
C PHE A 271 -9.30 -5.33 10.15
N GLN A 272 -8.96 -5.86 8.97
CA GLN A 272 -9.43 -5.32 7.70
C GLN A 272 -9.97 -6.42 6.81
N TYR A 273 -11.08 -6.14 6.14
CA TYR A 273 -11.61 -6.91 5.02
C TYR A 273 -11.56 -6.08 3.75
N LYS A 274 -10.98 -6.64 2.68
CA LYS A 274 -10.99 -6.05 1.33
C LYS A 274 -11.80 -6.96 0.41
N LYS A 275 -12.66 -6.35 -0.41
CA LYS A 275 -13.34 -7.01 -1.53
C LYS A 275 -12.99 -6.29 -2.82
N GLY A 276 -12.27 -6.95 -3.71
CA GLY A 276 -12.07 -6.50 -5.08
C GLY A 276 -13.36 -6.57 -5.87
N LEU A 277 -13.62 -5.57 -6.70
CA LEU A 277 -14.86 -5.41 -7.48
C LEU A 277 -14.62 -5.55 -8.96
N LYS A 278 -13.59 -4.90 -9.49
CA LYS A 278 -13.26 -4.91 -10.90
C LYS A 278 -11.75 -4.88 -11.04
N ASP A 279 -11.19 -5.72 -11.88
CA ASP A 279 -9.76 -5.83 -12.18
C ASP A 279 -8.84 -5.99 -10.93
N ASP A 280 -9.37 -5.86 -9.72
CA ASP A 280 -8.84 -6.38 -8.47
C ASP A 280 -9.67 -7.61 -8.11
N LEU A 281 -9.14 -8.78 -8.42
CA LEU A 281 -9.89 -10.03 -8.31
C LEU A 281 -9.83 -10.65 -6.91
N TYR A 282 -9.07 -10.05 -5.99
CA TYR A 282 -8.83 -10.62 -4.67
C TYR A 282 -9.82 -10.14 -3.62
N GLN A 283 -10.22 -11.06 -2.77
CA GLN A 283 -10.71 -10.77 -1.43
C GLN A 283 -9.55 -10.95 -0.45
N ALA A 284 -9.46 -10.12 0.57
CA ALA A 284 -8.41 -10.25 1.57
C ALA A 284 -8.93 -9.99 2.98
N TYR A 285 -8.32 -10.71 3.92
CA TYR A 285 -8.46 -10.48 5.36
C TYR A 285 -7.08 -10.11 5.90
N SER A 286 -7.04 -9.10 6.76
CA SER A 286 -5.80 -8.60 7.33
C SER A 286 -5.92 -8.44 8.83
N ILE A 287 -4.85 -8.75 9.54
CA ILE A 287 -4.71 -8.49 10.97
C ILE A 287 -3.44 -7.67 11.16
N SER A 288 -3.57 -6.53 11.84
CA SER A 288 -2.47 -5.60 12.09
C SER A 288 -2.22 -5.40 13.57
N TYR A 289 -0.96 -5.31 13.94
CA TYR A 289 -0.49 -4.69 15.16
C TYR A 289 0.17 -3.36 14.82
N ILE A 290 -0.23 -2.30 15.52
CA ILE A 290 0.29 -0.95 15.32
C ILE A 290 0.86 -0.45 16.63
N ARG A 291 2.07 0.12 16.56
CA ARG A 291 2.71 0.82 17.68
C ARG A 291 2.82 2.29 17.35
N TYR A 292 2.28 3.13 18.23
CA TYR A 292 2.41 4.57 18.22
C TYR A 292 3.51 5.03 19.19
N PHE A 293 4.24 6.09 18.83
CA PHE A 293 5.37 6.60 19.63
C PHE A 293 5.16 8.07 20.02
#